data_acfb318705af4bf3455f9b1468fd7fea
#
_entry.id   acfb318705af4bf3455f9b1468fd7fea
#
_cell.length_a   1.000
_cell.length_b   1.000
_cell.length_c   1.000
_cell.angle_alpha   90.00
_cell.angle_beta   90.00
_cell.angle_gamma   90.00
#
_symmetry.space_group_name_H-M   'P 1'
#
loop_
_entity.id
_entity.type
_entity.pdbx_description
1 polymer ?
#
loop_
_entity_poly.entity_id
_entity_poly.type
_entity_poly.pdbx_seq_one_letter_code
_entity_poly.pdbx_strand_id
1 'polypeptide(L)'
;MRRILFALLLSSQAFAFAGVSPEGGCGSCTIYRSYISGNMELWKKGMQELQAEFSRTSGPCTLYTLAEARYGYIGYLLGRDEKDLARPEVEIFAGEIEKLASFPEYRAETEAFRVALFGFRMGLSPARAMTLGPKALKQLEVAVAAGKDSPVVWIEKANSEAHMPAFAGGSKEKAAASFREALKLFEAGAGPEKCTWRYLNTMVLLGQLLERMDDYRGAREAYL
;
A
#
# COMPACT_ATOMS: atom_id res chain seq x y z
N MET A 1 -29.44 45.52 -47.61
CA MET A 1 -29.12 44.11 -47.34
C MET A 1 -27.95 44.06 -46.36
N ARG A 2 -28.26 43.91 -45.07
CA ARG A 2 -27.27 43.84 -43.97
C ARG A 2 -27.15 42.38 -43.51
N ARG A 3 -26.02 41.75 -43.77
CA ARG A 3 -25.69 40.42 -43.27
C ARG A 3 -25.18 40.54 -41.82
N ILE A 4 -25.92 40.00 -40.87
CA ILE A 4 -25.54 39.88 -39.48
C ILE A 4 -24.83 38.51 -39.34
N LEU A 5 -23.51 38.52 -39.11
CA LEU A 5 -22.75 37.37 -38.73
C LEU A 5 -22.93 37.14 -37.23
N PHE A 6 -23.58 36.05 -36.83
CA PHE A 6 -23.56 35.53 -35.49
C PHE A 6 -22.27 34.74 -35.26
N ALA A 7 -21.37 35.31 -34.47
CA ALA A 7 -20.20 34.59 -33.97
C ALA A 7 -20.61 33.80 -32.74
N LEU A 8 -20.68 32.47 -32.86
CA LEU A 8 -20.82 31.55 -31.74
C LEU A 8 -19.48 31.47 -31.03
N LEU A 9 -19.37 32.11 -29.88
CA LEU A 9 -18.31 31.91 -28.89
C LEU A 9 -18.54 30.55 -28.18
N LEU A 10 -17.88 29.52 -28.66
CA LEU A 10 -17.71 28.26 -27.94
C LEU A 10 -16.71 28.50 -26.80
N SER A 11 -17.20 28.75 -25.59
CA SER A 11 -16.38 28.72 -24.40
C SER A 11 -16.04 27.26 -24.07
N SER A 12 -14.87 26.81 -24.53
CA SER A 12 -14.26 25.58 -24.05
C SER A 12 -13.85 25.77 -22.58
N GLN A 13 -14.71 25.34 -21.67
CA GLN A 13 -14.28 25.13 -20.27
C GLN A 13 -13.37 23.90 -20.29
N ALA A 14 -12.08 24.15 -20.37
CA ALA A 14 -11.08 23.16 -20.02
C ALA A 14 -11.24 22.87 -18.53
N PHE A 15 -11.85 21.72 -18.21
CA PHE A 15 -11.70 21.11 -16.92
C PHE A 15 -10.21 20.84 -16.74
N ALA A 16 -9.53 21.73 -16.04
CA ALA A 16 -8.20 21.46 -15.52
C ALA A 16 -8.38 20.32 -14.49
N PHE A 17 -8.16 19.09 -14.94
CA PHE A 17 -7.75 18.04 -14.04
C PHE A 17 -6.50 18.59 -13.34
N ALA A 18 -6.60 18.91 -12.08
CA ALA A 18 -5.46 19.19 -11.24
C ALA A 18 -4.61 17.93 -11.25
N GLY A 19 -3.70 17.87 -12.22
CA GLY A 19 -2.74 16.81 -12.35
C GLY A 19 -1.93 16.78 -11.06
N VAL A 20 -2.02 15.70 -10.32
CA VAL A 20 -0.99 15.32 -9.38
C VAL A 20 0.32 15.39 -10.16
N SER A 21 1.19 16.32 -9.76
CA SER A 21 2.45 16.57 -10.45
C SER A 21 3.26 15.28 -10.52
N PRO A 22 3.77 14.87 -11.69
CA PRO A 22 4.52 13.62 -11.83
C PRO A 22 5.95 13.69 -11.28
N GLU A 23 6.30 14.75 -10.56
CA GLU A 23 7.64 14.94 -10.03
C GLU A 23 7.71 14.52 -8.55
N GLY A 24 8.30 13.34 -8.31
CA GLY A 24 8.79 12.89 -7.02
C GLY A 24 7.67 12.61 -6.01
N GLY A 25 7.35 11.33 -5.79
CA GLY A 25 6.49 10.94 -4.68
C GLY A 25 6.95 11.63 -3.39
N CYS A 26 6.02 12.16 -2.61
CA CYS A 26 6.20 12.99 -1.41
C CYS A 26 7.26 12.43 -0.45
N GLY A 27 8.54 12.72 -0.64
CA GLY A 27 9.64 12.28 0.24
C GLY A 27 9.97 10.78 0.21
N SER A 28 9.32 9.97 -0.64
CA SER A 28 9.45 8.51 -0.64
C SER A 28 10.83 7.97 -1.05
N CYS A 29 11.67 8.78 -1.71
CA CYS A 29 12.97 8.31 -2.21
C CYS A 29 13.96 7.92 -1.10
N THR A 30 13.89 8.52 0.09
CA THR A 30 14.71 8.09 1.23
C THR A 30 14.28 6.69 1.68
N ILE A 31 12.98 6.42 1.76
CA ILE A 31 12.42 5.10 2.10
C ILE A 31 12.83 4.06 1.05
N TYR A 32 12.70 4.39 -0.24
CA TYR A 32 13.13 3.50 -1.32
C TYR A 32 14.62 3.15 -1.25
N ARG A 33 15.50 4.16 -1.07
CA ARG A 33 16.95 3.93 -0.92
C ARG A 33 17.28 3.07 0.29
N SER A 34 16.57 3.27 1.41
CA SER A 34 16.78 2.46 2.60
C SER A 34 16.33 1.02 2.38
N TYR A 35 15.24 0.79 1.63
CA TYR A 35 14.78 -0.55 1.27
C TYR A 35 15.82 -1.31 0.45
N ILE A 36 16.31 -0.73 -0.66
CA ILE A 36 17.28 -1.40 -1.55
C ILE A 36 18.65 -1.59 -0.90
N SER A 37 19.02 -0.77 0.09
CA SER A 37 20.28 -0.91 0.84
C SER A 37 20.14 -1.75 2.12
N GLY A 38 18.93 -2.17 2.49
CA GLY A 38 18.66 -2.87 3.75
C GLY A 38 18.93 -2.02 5.00
N ASN A 39 19.01 -0.68 4.86
CA ASN A 39 19.38 0.23 5.94
C ASN A 39 18.16 0.74 6.71
N MET A 40 17.78 0.05 7.81
CA MET A 40 16.62 0.41 8.61
C MET A 40 16.81 1.68 9.47
N GLU A 41 18.04 2.11 9.74
CA GLU A 41 18.29 3.40 10.39
C GLU A 41 17.95 4.55 9.42
N LEU A 42 18.31 4.40 8.14
CA LEU A 42 17.92 5.35 7.09
C LEU A 42 16.38 5.33 6.89
N TRP A 43 15.73 4.16 7.02
CA TRP A 43 14.27 4.04 6.97
C TRP A 43 13.60 4.84 8.09
N LYS A 44 14.05 4.66 9.33
CA LYS A 44 13.54 5.41 10.48
C LYS A 44 13.73 6.91 10.31
N LYS A 45 14.90 7.33 9.81
CA LYS A 45 15.17 8.74 9.50
C LYS A 45 14.17 9.26 8.45
N GLY A 46 13.92 8.52 7.38
CA GLY A 46 12.92 8.89 6.36
C GLY A 46 11.51 9.03 6.94
N MET A 47 11.10 8.15 7.84
CA MET A 47 9.80 8.28 8.54
C MET A 47 9.76 9.56 9.41
N GLN A 48 10.85 9.91 10.09
CA GLN A 48 10.92 11.15 10.89
C GLN A 48 10.83 12.40 10.00
N GLU A 49 11.50 12.40 8.85
CA GLU A 49 11.42 13.48 7.86
C GLU A 49 9.99 13.65 7.32
N LEU A 50 9.33 12.54 6.94
CA LEU A 50 7.93 12.54 6.51
C LEU A 50 6.97 13.03 7.62
N GLN A 51 7.20 12.63 8.87
CA GLN A 51 6.41 13.09 10.00
C GLN A 51 6.55 14.59 10.23
N ALA A 52 7.78 15.12 10.15
CA ALA A 52 8.06 16.55 10.27
C ALA A 52 7.40 17.35 9.12
N GLU A 53 7.49 16.83 7.89
CA GLU A 53 6.86 17.43 6.72
C GLU A 53 5.33 17.43 6.85
N PHE A 54 4.72 16.30 7.24
CA PHE A 54 3.28 16.23 7.46
C PHE A 54 2.82 17.21 8.54
N SER A 55 3.57 17.35 9.63
CA SER A 55 3.26 18.31 10.70
C SER A 55 3.25 19.77 10.20
N ARG A 56 4.03 20.08 9.17
CA ARG A 56 4.15 21.41 8.58
C ARG A 56 3.12 21.67 7.47
N THR A 57 2.80 20.66 6.65
CA THR A 57 2.02 20.83 5.42
C THR A 57 0.60 20.28 5.53
N SER A 58 0.39 19.31 6.42
CA SER A 58 -0.85 18.49 6.51
C SER A 58 -1.25 17.86 5.18
N GLY A 59 -0.26 17.63 4.29
CA GLY A 59 -0.49 17.13 2.94
C GLY A 59 -0.89 15.65 2.93
N PRO A 60 -1.98 15.27 2.22
CA PRO A 60 -2.47 13.89 2.17
C PRO A 60 -1.45 12.91 1.58
N CYS A 61 -0.70 13.32 0.56
CA CYS A 61 0.35 12.50 -0.05
C CYS A 61 1.47 12.18 0.94
N THR A 62 1.92 13.16 1.73
CA THR A 62 2.94 12.95 2.76
C THR A 62 2.45 12.01 3.86
N LEU A 63 1.18 12.14 4.28
CA LEU A 63 0.55 11.24 5.25
C LEU A 63 0.45 9.81 4.71
N TYR A 64 0.03 9.64 3.46
CA TYR A 64 -0.03 8.33 2.83
C TYR A 64 1.37 7.68 2.77
N THR A 65 2.39 8.41 2.32
CA THR A 65 3.77 7.91 2.25
C THR A 65 4.32 7.54 3.63
N LEU A 66 3.98 8.33 4.66
CA LEU A 66 4.37 8.04 6.04
C LEU A 66 3.70 6.76 6.55
N ALA A 67 2.39 6.61 6.36
CA ALA A 67 1.64 5.41 6.73
C ALA A 67 2.17 4.17 5.99
N GLU A 68 2.48 4.30 4.70
CA GLU A 68 3.09 3.23 3.90
C GLU A 68 4.48 2.84 4.41
N ALA A 69 5.32 3.81 4.78
CA ALA A 69 6.63 3.56 5.37
C ALA A 69 6.49 2.87 6.74
N ARG A 70 5.56 3.30 7.57
CA ARG A 70 5.29 2.69 8.88
C ARG A 70 4.76 1.26 8.73
N TYR A 71 3.89 1.00 7.78
CA TYR A 71 3.47 -0.35 7.42
C TYR A 71 4.68 -1.26 7.15
N GLY A 72 5.63 -0.81 6.32
CA GLY A 72 6.85 -1.58 6.02
C GLY A 72 7.71 -1.81 7.26
N TYR A 73 7.87 -0.79 8.11
CA TYR A 73 8.64 -0.89 9.34
C TYR A 73 8.01 -1.86 10.36
N ILE A 74 6.69 -1.83 10.52
CA ILE A 74 5.97 -2.80 11.37
C ILE A 74 6.19 -4.22 10.84
N GLY A 75 6.06 -4.43 9.52
CA GLY A 75 6.33 -5.73 8.89
C GLY A 75 7.74 -6.23 9.17
N TYR A 76 8.74 -5.37 9.07
CA TYR A 76 10.12 -5.67 9.41
C TYR A 76 10.28 -6.10 10.87
N LEU A 77 9.74 -5.35 11.82
CA LEU A 77 9.83 -5.65 13.24
C LEU A 77 9.15 -6.98 13.60
N LEU A 78 7.94 -7.21 13.07
CA LEU A 78 7.22 -8.47 13.29
C LEU A 78 7.94 -9.66 12.66
N GLY A 79 8.54 -9.48 11.49
CA GLY A 79 9.35 -10.51 10.84
C GLY A 79 10.59 -10.93 11.64
N ARG A 80 11.07 -10.06 12.53
CA ARG A 80 12.19 -10.30 13.46
C ARG A 80 11.75 -10.69 14.88
N ASP A 81 10.46 -10.88 15.09
CA ASP A 81 9.83 -11.13 16.41
C ASP A 81 10.05 -9.99 17.44
N GLU A 82 10.36 -8.78 16.95
CA GLU A 82 10.58 -7.57 17.77
C GLU A 82 9.23 -6.92 18.17
N LYS A 83 8.35 -7.71 18.80
CA LYS A 83 6.95 -7.33 19.10
C LYS A 83 6.82 -6.12 20.00
N ASP A 84 7.74 -5.94 20.94
CA ASP A 84 7.68 -4.80 21.88
C ASP A 84 7.96 -3.48 21.16
N LEU A 85 8.83 -3.50 20.14
CA LEU A 85 9.07 -2.34 19.27
C LEU A 85 7.94 -2.14 18.25
N ALA A 86 7.34 -3.22 17.77
CA ALA A 86 6.23 -3.15 16.82
C ALA A 86 4.94 -2.58 17.44
N ARG A 87 4.68 -2.86 18.70
CA ARG A 87 3.42 -2.48 19.38
C ARG A 87 3.12 -0.99 19.32
N PRO A 88 4.00 -0.07 19.73
CA PRO A 88 3.76 1.36 19.62
C PRO A 88 3.58 1.80 18.15
N GLU A 89 4.33 1.23 17.21
CA GLU A 89 4.21 1.57 15.79
C GLU A 89 2.85 1.18 15.22
N VAL A 90 2.27 0.07 15.65
CA VAL A 90 0.91 -0.37 15.25
C VAL A 90 -0.15 0.62 15.73
N GLU A 91 -0.02 1.19 16.93
CA GLU A 91 -0.98 2.18 17.43
C GLU A 91 -0.80 3.54 16.74
N ILE A 92 0.44 3.95 16.42
CA ILE A 92 0.68 5.15 15.61
C ILE A 92 0.09 4.97 14.20
N PHE A 93 0.29 3.80 13.58
CA PHE A 93 -0.27 3.46 12.27
C PHE A 93 -1.80 3.54 12.28
N ALA A 94 -2.46 3.04 13.34
CA ALA A 94 -3.90 3.16 13.48
C ALA A 94 -4.35 4.63 13.46
N GLY A 95 -3.64 5.52 14.14
CA GLY A 95 -3.92 6.96 14.14
C GLY A 95 -3.67 7.62 12.78
N GLU A 96 -2.68 7.18 12.03
CA GLU A 96 -2.42 7.65 10.66
C GLU A 96 -3.53 7.22 9.69
N ILE A 97 -4.02 5.99 9.79
CA ILE A 97 -5.17 5.49 9.01
C ILE A 97 -6.41 6.35 9.26
N GLU A 98 -6.71 6.67 10.50
CA GLU A 98 -7.89 7.50 10.82
C GLU A 98 -7.76 8.93 10.28
N LYS A 99 -6.55 9.50 10.27
CA LYS A 99 -6.30 10.79 9.61
C LYS A 99 -6.43 10.67 8.08
N LEU A 100 -5.89 9.60 7.50
CA LEU A 100 -5.95 9.36 6.06
C LEU A 100 -7.39 9.16 5.57
N ALA A 101 -8.28 8.65 6.41
CA ALA A 101 -9.69 8.48 6.11
C ALA A 101 -10.44 9.79 5.82
N SER A 102 -9.89 10.96 6.22
CA SER A 102 -10.44 12.27 5.88
C SER A 102 -10.15 12.72 4.45
N PHE A 103 -9.33 11.97 3.70
CA PHE A 103 -8.94 12.26 2.33
C PHE A 103 -9.55 11.23 1.35
N PRO A 104 -10.65 11.58 0.65
CA PRO A 104 -11.40 10.65 -0.19
C PRO A 104 -10.58 10.00 -1.31
N GLU A 105 -9.55 10.68 -1.80
CA GLU A 105 -8.63 10.19 -2.82
C GLU A 105 -7.79 8.98 -2.38
N TYR A 106 -7.61 8.77 -1.07
CA TYR A 106 -6.89 7.63 -0.48
C TYR A 106 -7.83 6.59 0.13
N ARG A 107 -9.11 6.60 -0.24
CA ARG A 107 -10.11 5.70 0.34
C ARG A 107 -9.73 4.23 0.19
N ALA A 108 -9.29 3.82 -0.99
CA ALA A 108 -8.93 2.43 -1.26
C ALA A 108 -7.74 1.97 -0.39
N GLU A 109 -6.70 2.80 -0.33
CA GLU A 109 -5.49 2.58 0.47
C GLU A 109 -5.80 2.57 1.96
N THR A 110 -6.66 3.48 2.42
CA THR A 110 -7.12 3.54 3.80
C THR A 110 -7.81 2.24 4.22
N GLU A 111 -8.74 1.73 3.39
CA GLU A 111 -9.43 0.48 3.69
C GLU A 111 -8.48 -0.74 3.63
N ALA A 112 -7.51 -0.73 2.73
CA ALA A 112 -6.46 -1.75 2.67
C ALA A 112 -5.56 -1.71 3.92
N PHE A 113 -5.15 -0.53 4.38
CA PHE A 113 -4.37 -0.37 5.61
C PHE A 113 -5.13 -0.83 6.86
N ARG A 114 -6.46 -0.71 6.89
CA ARG A 114 -7.29 -1.30 7.95
C ARG A 114 -7.23 -2.83 7.96
N VAL A 115 -7.15 -3.47 6.78
CA VAL A 115 -6.91 -4.93 6.70
C VAL A 115 -5.54 -5.26 7.30
N ALA A 116 -4.49 -4.54 6.88
CA ALA A 116 -3.13 -4.71 7.41
C ALA A 116 -3.08 -4.54 8.92
N LEU A 117 -3.78 -3.53 9.48
CA LEU A 117 -3.85 -3.27 10.90
C LEU A 117 -4.40 -4.48 11.69
N PHE A 118 -5.43 -5.16 11.17
CA PHE A 118 -5.89 -6.42 11.76
C PHE A 118 -4.80 -7.50 11.71
N GLY A 119 -4.10 -7.63 10.58
CA GLY A 119 -2.98 -8.54 10.42
C GLY A 119 -1.86 -8.29 11.44
N PHE A 120 -1.45 -7.05 11.61
CA PHE A 120 -0.42 -6.66 12.58
C PHE A 120 -0.85 -6.94 14.02
N ARG A 121 -2.09 -6.65 14.38
CA ARG A 121 -2.63 -6.96 15.71
C ARG A 121 -2.70 -8.46 16.00
N MET A 122 -2.96 -9.29 14.99
CA MET A 122 -2.87 -10.74 15.08
C MET A 122 -1.41 -11.20 15.19
N GLY A 123 -0.48 -10.60 14.44
CA GLY A 123 0.96 -10.85 14.56
C GLY A 123 1.50 -10.56 15.97
N LEU A 124 1.08 -9.45 16.58
CA LEU A 124 1.43 -9.11 17.97
C LEU A 124 0.86 -10.08 18.98
N SER A 125 -0.33 -10.63 18.72
CA SER A 125 -1.02 -11.55 19.64
C SER A 125 -1.83 -12.58 18.85
N PRO A 126 -1.25 -13.75 18.52
CA PRO A 126 -1.93 -14.81 17.75
C PRO A 126 -3.25 -15.27 18.34
N ALA A 127 -3.39 -15.20 19.69
CA ALA A 127 -4.65 -15.54 20.36
C ALA A 127 -5.84 -14.67 19.91
N ARG A 128 -5.57 -13.47 19.35
CA ARG A 128 -6.61 -12.59 18.81
C ARG A 128 -7.12 -13.03 17.43
N ALA A 129 -6.48 -13.99 16.78
CA ALA A 129 -6.86 -14.41 15.42
C ALA A 129 -8.32 -14.88 15.33
N MET A 130 -8.83 -15.57 16.37
CA MET A 130 -10.23 -16.02 16.38
C MET A 130 -11.24 -14.86 16.36
N THR A 131 -10.92 -13.74 16.99
CA THR A 131 -11.81 -12.57 17.07
C THR A 131 -11.57 -11.55 15.98
N LEU A 132 -10.32 -11.37 15.54
CA LEU A 132 -9.94 -10.38 14.52
C LEU A 132 -10.03 -10.95 13.10
N GLY A 133 -9.85 -12.25 12.89
CA GLY A 133 -9.89 -12.89 11.58
C GLY A 133 -11.18 -12.60 10.81
N PRO A 134 -12.37 -12.86 11.36
CA PRO A 134 -13.63 -12.53 10.70
C PRO A 134 -13.79 -11.02 10.38
N LYS A 135 -13.28 -10.15 11.26
CA LYS A 135 -13.28 -8.70 11.04
C LYS A 135 -12.35 -8.29 9.91
N ALA A 136 -11.16 -8.90 9.85
CA ALA A 136 -10.20 -8.67 8.77
C ALA A 136 -10.79 -9.09 7.40
N LEU A 137 -11.48 -10.22 7.34
CA LEU A 137 -12.15 -10.68 6.11
C LEU A 137 -13.23 -9.71 5.64
N LYS A 138 -14.11 -9.28 6.55
CA LYS A 138 -15.12 -8.27 6.22
C LYS A 138 -14.49 -6.95 5.76
N GLN A 139 -13.40 -6.54 6.40
CA GLN A 139 -12.67 -5.34 6.04
C GLN A 139 -12.01 -5.48 4.65
N LEU A 140 -11.52 -6.68 4.31
CA LEU A 140 -10.97 -6.96 2.98
C LEU A 140 -12.05 -6.81 1.88
N GLU A 141 -13.27 -7.27 2.12
CA GLU A 141 -14.40 -7.05 1.18
C GLU A 141 -14.64 -5.56 0.96
N VAL A 142 -14.60 -4.75 2.03
CA VAL A 142 -14.74 -3.29 1.93
C VAL A 142 -13.59 -2.68 1.11
N ALA A 143 -12.35 -3.10 1.36
CA ALA A 143 -11.19 -2.61 0.63
C ALA A 143 -11.27 -2.94 -0.86
N VAL A 144 -11.63 -4.17 -1.22
CA VAL A 144 -11.80 -4.61 -2.62
C VAL A 144 -12.94 -3.83 -3.30
N ALA A 145 -14.04 -3.56 -2.59
CA ALA A 145 -15.12 -2.74 -3.13
C ALA A 145 -14.74 -1.27 -3.31
N ALA A 146 -13.83 -0.75 -2.48
CA ALA A 146 -13.37 0.64 -2.52
C ALA A 146 -12.39 0.91 -3.68
N GLY A 147 -11.57 -0.08 -4.09
CA GLY A 147 -10.55 0.19 -5.11
C GLY A 147 -9.95 -1.05 -5.75
N LYS A 148 -10.60 -1.54 -6.82
CA LYS A 148 -10.08 -2.65 -7.63
C LYS A 148 -8.81 -2.28 -8.42
N ASP A 149 -8.58 -0.99 -8.63
CA ASP A 149 -7.44 -0.46 -9.39
C ASP A 149 -6.27 -0.04 -8.47
N SER A 150 -6.40 -0.22 -7.16
CA SER A 150 -5.32 0.06 -6.21
C SER A 150 -4.43 -1.18 -6.00
N PRO A 151 -3.12 -1.09 -6.31
CA PRO A 151 -2.19 -2.20 -6.06
C PRO A 151 -2.10 -2.55 -4.57
N VAL A 152 -2.30 -1.57 -3.68
CA VAL A 152 -2.29 -1.77 -2.22
C VAL A 152 -3.40 -2.72 -1.77
N VAL A 153 -4.59 -2.59 -2.35
CA VAL A 153 -5.73 -3.49 -2.07
C VAL A 153 -5.40 -4.93 -2.46
N TRP A 154 -4.77 -5.12 -3.62
CA TRP A 154 -4.39 -6.46 -4.08
C TRP A 154 -3.26 -7.07 -3.26
N ILE A 155 -2.32 -6.25 -2.74
CA ILE A 155 -1.30 -6.72 -1.80
C ILE A 155 -1.94 -7.22 -0.51
N GLU A 156 -2.88 -6.48 0.08
CA GLU A 156 -3.53 -6.91 1.32
C GLU A 156 -4.43 -8.14 1.09
N LYS A 157 -5.06 -8.24 -0.08
CA LYS A 157 -5.78 -9.45 -0.49
C LYS A 157 -4.84 -10.64 -0.59
N ALA A 158 -3.69 -10.49 -1.26
CA ALA A 158 -2.69 -11.54 -1.39
C ALA A 158 -2.13 -11.97 -0.02
N ASN A 159 -1.79 -11.01 0.85
CA ASN A 159 -1.34 -11.29 2.21
C ASN A 159 -2.40 -12.09 3.00
N SER A 160 -3.67 -11.69 2.90
CA SER A 160 -4.77 -12.40 3.55
C SER A 160 -4.89 -13.84 3.01
N GLU A 161 -4.92 -14.02 1.70
CA GLU A 161 -5.01 -15.35 1.05
C GLU A 161 -3.82 -16.26 1.38
N ALA A 162 -2.60 -15.69 1.53
CA ALA A 162 -1.40 -16.44 1.86
C ALA A 162 -1.34 -16.92 3.32
N HIS A 163 -1.95 -16.19 4.25
CA HIS A 163 -1.82 -16.45 5.68
C HIS A 163 -3.08 -17.03 6.33
N MET A 164 -4.24 -16.93 5.68
CA MET A 164 -5.46 -17.55 6.19
C MET A 164 -5.41 -19.07 6.11
N PRO A 165 -6.04 -19.79 7.05
CA PRO A 165 -6.28 -21.22 6.91
C PRO A 165 -7.15 -21.52 5.67
N ALA A 166 -6.97 -22.70 5.06
CA ALA A 166 -7.71 -23.08 3.85
C ALA A 166 -9.23 -23.04 4.06
N PHE A 167 -9.74 -23.49 5.23
CA PHE A 167 -11.16 -23.45 5.56
C PHE A 167 -11.72 -22.02 5.63
N ALA A 168 -10.89 -21.00 5.83
CA ALA A 168 -11.27 -19.59 5.84
C ALA A 168 -11.02 -18.90 4.47
N GLY A 169 -10.69 -19.67 3.43
CA GLY A 169 -10.48 -19.17 2.07
C GLY A 169 -9.00 -18.92 1.69
N GLY A 170 -8.06 -19.27 2.57
CA GLY A 170 -6.62 -19.18 2.28
C GLY A 170 -6.22 -20.11 1.12
N SER A 171 -5.37 -19.61 0.22
CA SER A 171 -4.78 -20.37 -0.88
C SER A 171 -3.54 -19.65 -1.38
N LYS A 172 -2.45 -20.39 -1.49
CA LYS A 172 -1.20 -19.87 -2.04
C LYS A 172 -1.36 -19.50 -3.53
N GLU A 173 -2.15 -20.25 -4.28
CA GLU A 173 -2.43 -20.01 -5.70
C GLU A 173 -3.20 -18.69 -5.89
N LYS A 174 -4.24 -18.45 -5.08
CA LYS A 174 -4.98 -17.18 -5.09
C LYS A 174 -4.08 -16.03 -4.69
N ALA A 175 -3.28 -16.20 -3.64
CA ALA A 175 -2.34 -15.18 -3.18
C ALA A 175 -1.32 -14.82 -4.29
N ALA A 176 -0.76 -15.81 -5.00
CA ALA A 176 0.13 -15.56 -6.12
C ALA A 176 -0.56 -14.79 -7.26
N ALA A 177 -1.81 -15.13 -7.57
CA ALA A 177 -2.61 -14.40 -8.56
C ALA A 177 -2.87 -12.94 -8.12
N SER A 178 -3.19 -12.72 -6.84
CA SER A 178 -3.42 -11.38 -6.29
C SER A 178 -2.14 -10.54 -6.27
N PHE A 179 -0.96 -11.11 -5.94
CA PHE A 179 0.31 -10.39 -6.05
C PHE A 179 0.64 -10.01 -7.51
N ARG A 180 0.39 -10.92 -8.48
CA ARG A 180 0.59 -10.59 -9.91
C ARG A 180 -0.32 -9.45 -10.37
N GLU A 181 -1.57 -9.41 -9.92
CA GLU A 181 -2.47 -8.30 -10.24
C GLU A 181 -1.97 -6.98 -9.62
N ALA A 182 -1.46 -7.00 -8.37
CA ALA A 182 -0.83 -5.82 -7.77
C ALA A 182 0.36 -5.31 -8.59
N LEU A 183 1.25 -6.20 -9.04
CA LEU A 183 2.40 -5.84 -9.88
C LEU A 183 1.96 -5.22 -11.20
N LYS A 184 1.00 -5.83 -11.89
CA LYS A 184 0.42 -5.31 -13.13
C LYS A 184 -0.18 -3.90 -12.95
N LEU A 185 -0.84 -3.63 -11.83
CA LEU A 185 -1.40 -2.31 -11.52
C LEU A 185 -0.29 -1.28 -11.25
N PHE A 186 0.80 -1.66 -10.57
CA PHE A 186 1.96 -0.78 -10.44
C PHE A 186 2.56 -0.43 -11.80
N GLU A 187 2.72 -1.39 -12.68
CA GLU A 187 3.28 -1.19 -14.04
C GLU A 187 2.38 -0.30 -14.89
N ALA A 188 1.06 -0.46 -14.78
CA ALA A 188 0.10 0.35 -15.52
C ALA A 188 0.02 1.80 -15.03
N GLY A 189 0.21 2.04 -13.71
CA GLY A 189 -0.06 3.34 -13.09
C GLY A 189 1.15 4.25 -12.98
N ALA A 190 2.31 3.74 -12.63
CA ALA A 190 3.43 4.58 -12.21
C ALA A 190 4.78 4.25 -12.86
N GLY A 191 4.95 3.07 -13.43
CA GLY A 191 6.26 2.58 -13.88
C GLY A 191 7.30 2.46 -12.74
N PRO A 192 8.41 1.73 -12.96
CA PRO A 192 9.46 1.51 -11.96
C PRO A 192 10.24 2.77 -11.57
N GLU A 193 10.05 3.89 -12.25
CA GLU A 193 10.82 5.14 -12.07
C GLU A 193 10.45 5.93 -10.81
N LYS A 194 9.38 5.57 -10.11
CA LYS A 194 8.85 6.33 -8.97
C LYS A 194 9.19 5.65 -7.65
N CYS A 195 10.43 5.73 -7.17
CA CYS A 195 10.83 5.44 -5.77
C CYS A 195 9.87 4.57 -4.95
N THR A 196 9.32 3.50 -5.55
CA THR A 196 8.25 2.68 -4.97
C THR A 196 8.84 1.41 -4.39
N TRP A 197 9.25 1.45 -3.13
CA TRP A 197 9.76 0.28 -2.41
C TRP A 197 8.74 -0.86 -2.40
N ARG A 198 7.45 -0.53 -2.38
CA ARG A 198 6.36 -1.51 -2.29
C ARG A 198 6.24 -2.39 -3.52
N TYR A 199 6.54 -1.86 -4.71
CA TYR A 199 6.65 -2.64 -5.94
C TYR A 199 7.70 -3.75 -5.79
N LEU A 200 8.93 -3.38 -5.39
CA LEU A 200 10.01 -4.34 -5.17
C LEU A 200 9.68 -5.35 -4.07
N ASN A 201 9.08 -4.87 -2.97
CA ASN A 201 8.65 -5.76 -1.89
C ASN A 201 7.59 -6.76 -2.38
N THR A 202 6.68 -6.35 -3.27
CA THR A 202 5.66 -7.24 -3.83
C THR A 202 6.28 -8.33 -4.70
N MET A 203 7.31 -8.00 -5.51
CA MET A 203 8.10 -8.98 -6.26
C MET A 203 8.76 -10.01 -5.31
N VAL A 204 9.38 -9.53 -4.23
CA VAL A 204 10.00 -10.39 -3.21
C VAL A 204 8.96 -11.31 -2.54
N LEU A 205 7.81 -10.78 -2.14
CA LEU A 205 6.74 -11.56 -1.51
C LEU A 205 6.18 -12.63 -2.46
N LEU A 206 5.98 -12.29 -3.74
CA LEU A 206 5.55 -13.26 -4.76
C LEU A 206 6.60 -14.34 -4.95
N GLY A 207 7.87 -13.98 -5.11
CA GLY A 207 8.97 -14.95 -5.27
C GLY A 207 9.06 -15.92 -4.10
N GLN A 208 9.04 -15.41 -2.86
CA GLN A 208 9.04 -16.22 -1.64
C GLN A 208 7.81 -17.13 -1.52
N LEU A 209 6.64 -16.65 -1.98
CA LEU A 209 5.43 -17.48 -2.01
C LEU A 209 5.57 -18.64 -2.99
N LEU A 210 6.08 -18.37 -4.20
CA LEU A 210 6.29 -19.37 -5.24
C LEU A 210 7.36 -20.42 -4.84
N GLU A 211 8.43 -20.00 -4.15
CA GLU A 211 9.38 -20.93 -3.53
C GLU A 211 8.69 -21.90 -2.55
N ARG A 212 7.79 -21.39 -1.70
CA ARG A 212 6.99 -22.22 -0.78
C ARG A 212 5.96 -23.13 -1.49
N MET A 213 5.76 -22.94 -2.78
CA MET A 213 4.94 -23.78 -3.66
C MET A 213 5.78 -24.70 -4.53
N ASP A 214 7.11 -24.74 -4.34
CA ASP A 214 8.10 -25.47 -5.17
C ASP A 214 8.12 -25.00 -6.64
N ASP A 215 7.54 -23.83 -6.94
CA ASP A 215 7.61 -23.17 -8.26
C ASP A 215 8.86 -22.29 -8.35
N TYR A 216 10.02 -22.92 -8.40
CA TYR A 216 11.32 -22.21 -8.48
C TYR A 216 11.50 -21.42 -9.78
N ARG A 217 10.86 -21.87 -10.86
CA ARG A 217 10.89 -21.12 -12.13
C ARG A 217 10.10 -19.82 -12.01
N GLY A 218 8.86 -19.89 -11.53
CA GLY A 218 8.05 -18.70 -11.28
C GLY A 218 8.66 -17.76 -10.24
N ALA A 219 9.30 -18.31 -9.19
CA ALA A 219 10.01 -17.52 -8.20
C ALA A 219 11.15 -16.70 -8.84
N ARG A 220 11.97 -17.35 -9.68
CA ARG A 220 13.04 -16.66 -10.42
C ARG A 220 12.50 -15.57 -11.33
N GLU A 221 11.40 -15.82 -12.03
CA GLU A 221 10.75 -14.82 -12.90
C GLU A 221 10.21 -13.63 -12.09
N ALA A 222 9.75 -13.86 -10.85
CA ALA A 222 9.26 -12.82 -9.97
C ALA A 222 10.38 -11.94 -9.37
N TYR A 223 11.62 -12.43 -9.28
CA TYR A 223 12.76 -11.68 -8.75
C TYR A 223 13.53 -10.88 -9.83
N LEU A 224 13.23 -11.07 -11.12
CA LEU A 224 13.91 -10.42 -12.25
C LEU A 224 13.09 -9.29 -12.87
#